data_c581b6e89619e1c915978a3a50a12280
#
_entry.id   c581b6e89619e1c915978a3a50a12280
#
_cell.length_a   1.000
_cell.length_b   1.000
_cell.length_c   1.000
_cell.angle_alpha   90.00
_cell.angle_beta   90.00
_cell.angle_gamma   90.00
#
_symmetry.space_group_name_H-M   'P 1'
#
loop_
_entity.id
_entity.type
_entity.pdbx_description
1 polymer ?
#
loop_
_entity_poly.entity_id
_entity_poly.type
_entity_poly.pdbx_seq_one_letter_code
_entity_poly.pdbx_strand_id
1 'polypeptide(L)'
;LGNNNDVNINFGNIDSPYIIKVISKYDPNKDDYTTIQQTVTMQTTINEYTGEFRTASYDNTIAFSTSSGQGQGDLPPEKTYKIGDYVWEDVDKDGIQNTNDNEKPLSNVLVTLTYPDGTSKSVRTDEDGKYQFDGLKNGLTYKITFETPEGYTPTLKHSGTNPALDSEGNSVWVTINGQDDMTIDSGFYQTPKYSLGNYVWYDTNKDGIQGDDEKGISGVKVTLKDENGNIISTTTTDENGKYQFDNLNSGNYIVHFDKPSGMTQTTTDSGDDDEQDADGEEVHVTITDHDDFSIC
;
A
#
# COMPACT_ATOMS: atom_id res chain seq x y z
N LEU A 1 -12.78 53.24 32.52
CA LEU A 1 -12.65 52.35 31.36
C LEU A 1 -12.28 50.95 31.84
N GLY A 2 -13.29 50.07 31.89
CA GLY A 2 -13.06 48.67 32.27
C GLY A 2 -12.13 48.00 31.25
N ASN A 3 -11.13 47.30 31.76
CA ASN A 3 -10.12 46.61 30.97
C ASN A 3 -10.57 45.26 30.36
N ASN A 4 -11.83 45.17 29.96
CA ASN A 4 -12.32 43.99 29.25
C ASN A 4 -12.69 44.39 27.83
N ASN A 5 -11.84 44.05 26.86
CA ASN A 5 -12.15 44.17 25.47
C ASN A 5 -12.89 42.91 24.97
N ASP A 6 -14.02 42.61 25.62
CA ASP A 6 -14.85 41.50 25.18
C ASP A 6 -15.60 41.89 23.90
N VAL A 7 -15.36 41.15 22.82
CA VAL A 7 -16.11 41.29 21.58
C VAL A 7 -17.06 40.11 21.46
N ASN A 8 -18.35 40.40 21.55
CA ASN A 8 -19.39 39.40 21.33
C ASN A 8 -19.86 39.45 19.88
N ILE A 9 -19.73 38.37 19.17
CA ILE A 9 -20.20 38.25 17.79
C ILE A 9 -21.31 37.19 17.76
N ASN A 10 -22.51 37.60 17.36
CA ASN A 10 -23.64 36.70 17.18
C ASN A 10 -23.76 36.37 15.68
N PHE A 11 -23.56 35.12 15.30
CA PHE A 11 -23.64 34.66 13.93
C PHE A 11 -25.05 34.19 13.50
N GLY A 12 -26.02 34.23 14.41
CA GLY A 12 -27.36 33.67 14.16
C GLY A 12 -27.29 32.14 13.93
N ASN A 13 -28.13 31.65 13.04
CA ASN A 13 -28.10 30.24 12.65
C ASN A 13 -26.92 30.02 11.68
N ILE A 14 -26.05 29.07 12.01
CA ILE A 14 -24.88 28.74 11.25
C ILE A 14 -25.14 27.45 10.42
N ASP A 15 -25.26 27.59 9.11
CA ASP A 15 -25.47 26.46 8.19
C ASP A 15 -24.16 25.97 7.53
N SER A 16 -23.04 26.65 7.81
CA SER A 16 -21.73 26.36 7.22
C SER A 16 -20.60 26.62 8.21
N PRO A 17 -19.43 25.95 8.09
CA PRO A 17 -18.28 26.21 8.95
C PRO A 17 -17.73 27.63 8.76
N TYR A 18 -17.43 28.32 9.85
CA TYR A 18 -16.82 29.63 9.87
C TYR A 18 -15.43 29.59 10.48
N ILE A 19 -14.51 30.36 9.91
CA ILE A 19 -13.19 30.63 10.49
C ILE A 19 -13.23 32.03 11.09
N ILE A 20 -13.04 32.14 12.41
CA ILE A 20 -12.92 33.43 13.10
C ILE A 20 -11.43 33.76 13.19
N LYS A 21 -11.00 34.83 12.50
CA LYS A 21 -9.66 35.38 12.63
C LYS A 21 -9.71 36.62 13.52
N VAL A 22 -9.12 36.53 14.71
CA VAL A 22 -8.95 37.68 15.61
C VAL A 22 -7.56 38.27 15.37
N ILE A 23 -7.51 39.56 14.99
CA ILE A 23 -6.28 40.31 14.83
C ILE A 23 -6.26 41.37 15.89
N SER A 24 -5.31 41.29 16.84
CA SER A 24 -5.07 42.33 17.83
C SER A 24 -3.72 43.01 17.52
N LYS A 25 -3.67 44.32 17.76
CA LYS A 25 -2.45 45.14 17.63
C LYS A 25 -1.99 45.55 19.00
N TYR A 26 -0.75 45.18 19.33
CA TYR A 26 -0.07 45.63 20.56
C TYR A 26 0.45 47.03 20.36
N ASP A 27 0.22 47.91 21.34
CA ASP A 27 0.83 49.27 21.41
C ASP A 27 1.77 49.34 22.63
N PRO A 28 3.09 49.23 22.42
CA PRO A 28 4.09 49.20 23.51
C PRO A 28 4.12 50.46 24.33
N ASN A 29 3.52 51.57 23.86
CA ASN A 29 3.48 52.82 24.57
C ASN A 29 2.26 52.98 25.49
N LYS A 30 1.30 52.08 25.40
CA LYS A 30 0.02 52.11 26.17
C LYS A 30 -0.17 50.90 27.04
N ASP A 31 0.48 49.79 26.73
CA ASP A 31 0.21 48.52 27.38
C ASP A 31 1.43 48.12 28.23
N ASP A 32 1.23 48.10 29.53
CA ASP A 32 2.26 47.80 30.54
C ASP A 32 2.35 46.27 30.81
N TYR A 33 2.03 45.44 29.79
CA TYR A 33 1.96 43.99 29.94
C TYR A 33 3.11 43.29 29.29
N THR A 34 3.70 42.35 30.01
CA THR A 34 4.72 41.42 29.49
C THR A 34 4.13 40.21 28.78
N THR A 35 2.82 40.02 28.91
CA THR A 35 2.08 38.91 28.27
C THR A 35 0.72 39.38 27.80
N ILE A 36 0.33 38.94 26.62
CA ILE A 36 -1.07 39.09 26.12
C ILE A 36 -1.68 37.71 26.08
N GLN A 37 -2.77 37.55 26.82
CA GLN A 37 -3.58 36.34 26.77
C GLN A 37 -4.84 36.63 25.97
N GLN A 38 -5.10 35.84 24.96
CA GLN A 38 -6.35 35.89 24.20
C GLN A 38 -7.12 34.60 24.42
N THR A 39 -8.31 34.71 24.95
CA THR A 39 -9.23 33.59 25.12
C THR A 39 -10.37 33.77 24.12
N VAL A 40 -10.56 32.82 23.25
CA VAL A 40 -11.73 32.76 22.37
C VAL A 40 -12.65 31.68 22.89
N THR A 41 -13.81 32.08 23.38
CA THR A 41 -14.85 31.16 23.85
C THR A 41 -15.97 31.12 22.80
N MET A 42 -16.25 29.96 22.26
CA MET A 42 -17.38 29.72 21.40
C MET A 42 -18.48 29.02 22.20
N GLN A 43 -19.65 29.63 22.28
CA GLN A 43 -20.87 28.99 22.79
C GLN A 43 -21.78 28.69 21.62
N THR A 44 -22.18 27.45 21.48
CA THR A 44 -23.18 27.03 20.49
C THR A 44 -24.28 26.26 21.17
N THR A 45 -25.53 26.60 20.85
CA THR A 45 -26.69 25.81 21.25
C THR A 45 -26.96 24.81 20.14
N ILE A 46 -26.71 23.56 20.43
CA ILE A 46 -27.03 22.48 19.49
C ILE A 46 -28.42 21.99 19.81
N ASN A 47 -29.40 22.39 19.01
CA ASN A 47 -30.82 22.02 19.05
C ASN A 47 -31.62 22.48 20.28
N GLU A 48 -32.79 23.03 20.02
CA GLU A 48 -33.79 23.37 21.01
C GLU A 48 -34.29 22.17 21.85
N TYR A 49 -33.87 20.95 21.52
CA TYR A 49 -34.38 19.70 22.08
C TYR A 49 -33.54 19.08 23.21
N THR A 50 -32.27 19.43 23.36
CA THR A 50 -31.39 18.76 24.36
C THR A 50 -30.78 19.66 25.40
N GLY A 51 -30.84 20.98 25.28
CA GLY A 51 -30.29 21.91 26.28
C GLY A 51 -28.81 21.82 26.57
N GLU A 52 -28.03 21.08 25.76
CA GLU A 52 -26.59 20.96 25.92
C GLU A 52 -25.85 22.12 25.26
N PHE A 53 -25.12 22.89 26.07
CA PHE A 53 -24.15 23.88 25.60
C PHE A 53 -22.81 23.22 25.43
N ARG A 54 -22.21 23.32 24.25
CA ARG A 54 -20.79 22.96 24.04
C ARG A 54 -19.98 24.24 24.02
N THR A 55 -19.01 24.34 24.92
CA THR A 55 -18.05 25.45 25.00
C THR A 55 -16.70 24.92 24.53
N ALA A 56 -16.12 25.54 23.51
CA ALA A 56 -14.73 25.34 23.14
C ALA A 56 -13.96 26.63 23.45
N SER A 57 -12.89 26.55 24.23
CA SER A 57 -11.98 27.66 24.50
C SER A 57 -10.64 27.40 23.89
N TYR A 58 -10.06 28.41 23.26
CA TYR A 58 -8.70 28.39 22.77
C TYR A 58 -7.94 29.52 23.44
N ASP A 59 -6.92 29.16 24.22
CA ASP A 59 -6.06 30.11 24.92
C ASP A 59 -4.72 30.20 24.19
N ASN A 60 -4.35 31.42 23.76
CA ASN A 60 -3.03 31.71 23.22
C ASN A 60 -2.35 32.77 24.09
N THR A 61 -1.19 32.42 24.66
CA THR A 61 -0.38 33.34 25.46
C THR A 61 0.86 33.74 24.69
N ILE A 62 0.99 35.04 24.40
CA ILE A 62 2.20 35.62 23.78
C ILE A 62 2.99 36.31 24.87
N ALA A 63 4.21 35.84 25.13
CA ALA A 63 5.15 36.46 26.08
C ALA A 63 6.09 37.41 25.34
N PHE A 64 6.24 38.65 25.86
CA PHE A 64 7.19 39.61 25.37
C PHE A 64 8.36 39.73 26.37
N SER A 65 9.61 39.60 25.90
CA SER A 65 10.77 39.89 26.74
C SER A 65 11.06 41.39 26.73
N THR A 66 11.13 42.01 27.90
CA THR A 66 11.43 43.43 28.12
C THR A 66 12.95 43.72 28.05
N SER A 67 13.63 43.31 26.98
CA SER A 67 14.98 43.86 26.72
C SER A 67 14.85 45.02 25.74
N SER A 68 15.38 46.14 26.09
CA SER A 68 15.44 47.40 25.32
C SER A 68 16.29 47.24 24.05
N GLY A 69 15.86 46.42 23.13
CA GLY A 69 16.41 46.28 21.80
C GLY A 69 15.23 46.15 20.84
N GLN A 70 15.33 46.75 19.66
CA GLN A 70 14.37 46.47 18.58
C GLN A 70 14.44 44.97 18.22
N GLY A 71 13.86 44.17 19.09
CA GLY A 71 13.68 42.76 18.85
C GLY A 71 12.38 42.59 18.03
N GLN A 72 12.52 42.26 16.78
CA GLN A 72 11.49 41.52 16.09
C GLN A 72 11.32 40.23 16.92
N GLY A 73 10.30 40.18 17.78
CA GLY A 73 10.02 38.97 18.56
C GLY A 73 9.75 37.83 17.59
N ASP A 74 10.70 36.93 17.49
CA ASP A 74 10.44 35.69 16.78
C ASP A 74 9.26 35.00 17.47
N LEU A 75 8.21 34.74 16.71
CA LEU A 75 7.15 33.85 17.18
C LEU A 75 7.83 32.54 17.61
N PRO A 76 7.45 31.96 18.75
CA PRO A 76 7.95 30.64 19.09
C PRO A 76 7.79 29.73 17.89
N PRO A 77 8.79 28.91 17.56
CA PRO A 77 8.73 28.06 16.39
C PRO A 77 7.43 27.24 16.41
N GLU A 78 6.73 27.27 15.31
CA GLU A 78 5.49 26.47 15.17
C GLU A 78 5.82 25.02 15.50
N LYS A 79 5.08 24.44 16.45
CA LYS A 79 5.29 23.04 16.82
C LYS A 79 4.95 22.16 15.62
N THR A 80 5.92 21.40 15.20
CA THR A 80 5.76 20.43 14.10
C THR A 80 5.76 19.00 14.63
N TYR A 81 5.28 18.10 13.81
CA TYR A 81 5.05 16.71 14.14
C TYR A 81 5.63 15.79 13.09
N LYS A 82 5.59 14.51 13.36
CA LYS A 82 6.15 13.45 12.54
C LYS A 82 5.08 12.44 12.15
N ILE A 83 5.26 11.83 10.99
CA ILE A 83 4.60 10.60 10.57
C ILE A 83 5.69 9.62 10.14
N GLY A 84 5.57 8.38 10.53
CA GLY A 84 6.50 7.33 10.13
C GLY A 84 6.10 6.01 10.72
N ASP A 85 6.91 5.05 10.56
CA ASP A 85 7.16 3.80 11.26
C ASP A 85 7.86 2.79 10.34
N TYR A 86 7.24 1.71 9.94
CA TYR A 86 7.91 0.49 9.54
C TYR A 86 7.34 -0.16 8.27
N VAL A 87 8.20 -0.75 7.46
CA VAL A 87 7.81 -1.57 6.31
C VAL A 87 8.48 -2.93 6.43
N TRP A 88 7.70 -4.03 6.28
CA TRP A 88 8.19 -5.40 6.52
C TRP A 88 7.72 -6.41 5.48
N GLU A 89 8.44 -7.54 5.43
CA GLU A 89 8.03 -8.73 4.72
C GLU A 89 7.11 -9.57 5.62
N ASP A 90 5.84 -9.62 5.27
CA ASP A 90 4.82 -10.41 5.94
C ASP A 90 4.85 -11.84 5.38
N VAL A 91 5.49 -12.74 6.11
CA VAL A 91 5.79 -14.10 5.64
C VAL A 91 4.56 -15.00 5.65
N ASP A 92 3.72 -14.88 6.67
CA ASP A 92 2.51 -15.70 6.84
C ASP A 92 1.23 -15.07 6.26
N LYS A 93 1.35 -13.82 5.76
CA LYS A 93 0.29 -13.06 5.05
C LYS A 93 -0.91 -12.73 5.94
N ASP A 94 -0.69 -12.59 7.23
CA ASP A 94 -1.74 -12.27 8.19
C ASP A 94 -2.00 -10.76 8.34
N GLY A 95 -1.11 -9.92 7.82
CA GLY A 95 -1.18 -8.46 7.87
C GLY A 95 -0.77 -7.87 9.20
N ILE A 96 -0.14 -8.64 10.07
CA ILE A 96 0.30 -8.23 11.41
C ILE A 96 1.81 -8.40 11.52
N GLN A 97 2.51 -7.32 11.85
CA GLN A 97 3.93 -7.38 12.14
C GLN A 97 4.20 -8.23 13.38
N ASN A 98 4.93 -9.32 13.22
CA ASN A 98 5.33 -10.17 14.32
C ASN A 98 6.76 -10.72 14.17
N THR A 99 7.40 -11.02 15.28
CA THR A 99 8.81 -11.46 15.30
C THR A 99 8.96 -12.99 15.28
N ASN A 100 7.87 -13.73 15.37
CA ASN A 100 7.89 -15.17 15.54
C ASN A 100 7.99 -15.93 14.22
N ASP A 101 7.58 -15.31 13.12
CA ASP A 101 7.42 -15.95 11.80
C ASP A 101 8.53 -15.58 10.80
N ASN A 102 9.69 -15.17 11.31
CA ASN A 102 10.86 -14.74 10.53
C ASN A 102 10.61 -13.53 9.62
N GLU A 103 9.67 -12.69 9.98
CA GLU A 103 9.42 -11.44 9.30
C GLU A 103 10.63 -10.50 9.36
N LYS A 104 10.88 -9.81 8.27
CA LYS A 104 12.07 -9.00 8.11
C LYS A 104 11.71 -7.57 7.67
N PRO A 105 12.53 -6.59 8.08
CA PRO A 105 12.41 -5.25 7.52
C PRO A 105 12.59 -5.25 5.99
N LEU A 106 11.80 -4.45 5.29
CA LEU A 106 12.01 -4.15 3.88
C LEU A 106 12.67 -2.78 3.74
N SER A 107 13.94 -2.81 3.37
CA SER A 107 14.73 -1.61 3.10
C SER A 107 14.52 -1.09 1.67
N ASN A 108 14.85 0.19 1.44
CA ASN A 108 14.81 0.84 0.14
C ASN A 108 13.42 0.95 -0.51
N VAL A 109 12.34 0.73 0.24
CA VAL A 109 10.96 0.96 -0.20
C VAL A 109 10.72 2.46 -0.30
N LEU A 110 10.23 2.94 -1.44
CA LEU A 110 9.90 4.36 -1.62
C LEU A 110 8.59 4.67 -0.91
N VAL A 111 8.65 5.61 0.03
CA VAL A 111 7.47 6.14 0.74
C VAL A 111 7.28 7.60 0.36
N THR A 112 6.08 7.96 -0.06
CA THR A 112 5.73 9.31 -0.51
C THR A 112 4.64 9.90 0.37
N LEU A 113 4.93 11.06 0.95
CA LEU A 113 3.97 11.90 1.64
C LEU A 113 3.47 12.97 0.68
N THR A 114 2.15 13.06 0.51
CA THR A 114 1.48 14.13 -0.25
C THR A 114 0.82 15.10 0.71
N TYR A 115 1.15 16.37 0.58
CA TYR A 115 0.60 17.47 1.36
C TYR A 115 -0.83 17.83 0.88
N PRO A 116 -1.61 18.57 1.70
CA PRO A 116 -2.95 19.01 1.31
C PRO A 116 -3.01 19.90 0.06
N ASP A 117 -1.90 20.56 -0.28
CA ASP A 117 -1.77 21.41 -1.47
C ASP A 117 -1.39 20.62 -2.75
N GLY A 118 -1.24 19.29 -2.62
CA GLY A 118 -0.87 18.39 -3.71
C GLY A 118 0.64 18.27 -3.96
N THR A 119 1.48 19.03 -3.26
CA THR A 119 2.93 18.82 -3.31
C THR A 119 3.31 17.54 -2.59
N SER A 120 4.49 16.99 -2.86
CA SER A 120 4.92 15.73 -2.24
C SER A 120 6.39 15.74 -1.85
N LYS A 121 6.72 14.90 -0.88
CA LYS A 121 8.09 14.58 -0.43
C LYS A 121 8.21 13.06 -0.34
N SER A 122 9.35 12.50 -0.74
CA SER A 122 9.58 11.07 -0.67
C SER A 122 10.84 10.77 0.16
N VAL A 123 10.81 9.63 0.82
CA VAL A 123 11.94 9.01 1.52
C VAL A 123 12.00 7.53 1.15
N ARG A 124 13.10 6.87 1.45
CA ARG A 124 13.21 5.42 1.35
C ARG A 124 13.38 4.83 2.75
N THR A 125 12.84 3.65 2.97
CA THR A 125 13.07 2.91 4.21
C THR A 125 14.55 2.59 4.36
N ASP A 126 15.05 2.66 5.59
CA ASP A 126 16.42 2.31 5.95
C ASP A 126 16.63 0.78 6.05
N GLU A 127 17.82 0.35 6.51
CA GLU A 127 18.17 -1.07 6.65
C GLU A 127 17.28 -1.79 7.67
N ASP A 128 16.71 -1.05 8.63
CA ASP A 128 15.77 -1.55 9.63
C ASP A 128 14.30 -1.42 9.18
N GLY A 129 14.03 -1.11 7.90
CA GLY A 129 12.68 -0.95 7.35
C GLY A 129 11.96 0.33 7.78
N LYS A 130 12.65 1.27 8.46
CA LYS A 130 12.04 2.46 9.04
C LYS A 130 12.07 3.65 8.11
N TYR A 131 11.03 4.49 8.22
CA TYR A 131 10.95 5.76 7.52
C TYR A 131 10.32 6.84 8.41
N GLN A 132 10.54 8.11 8.10
CA GLN A 132 9.97 9.23 8.84
C GLN A 132 9.85 10.48 7.98
N PHE A 133 8.75 11.20 8.17
CA PHE A 133 8.54 12.56 7.68
C PHE A 133 8.42 13.52 8.86
N ASP A 134 9.17 14.62 8.81
CA ASP A 134 9.22 15.66 9.84
C ASP A 134 8.60 16.96 9.33
N GLY A 135 8.34 17.89 10.25
CA GLY A 135 7.91 19.25 9.93
C GLY A 135 6.42 19.36 9.60
N LEU A 136 5.62 18.39 10.00
CA LEU A 136 4.20 18.33 9.70
C LEU A 136 3.37 19.22 10.64
N LYS A 137 2.28 19.79 10.14
CA LYS A 137 1.45 20.74 10.87
C LYS A 137 0.25 20.07 11.50
N ASN A 138 -0.11 20.53 12.69
CA ASN A 138 -1.32 20.07 13.37
C ASN A 138 -2.59 20.39 12.58
N GLY A 139 -3.55 19.49 12.62
CA GLY A 139 -4.87 19.65 11.97
C GLY A 139 -4.85 19.45 10.45
N LEU A 140 -3.70 19.17 9.84
CA LEU A 140 -3.62 18.86 8.41
C LEU A 140 -3.67 17.36 8.17
N THR A 141 -4.30 17.00 7.05
CA THR A 141 -4.38 15.62 6.56
C THR A 141 -3.39 15.40 5.43
N TYR A 142 -2.60 14.36 5.54
CA TYR A 142 -1.56 13.96 4.59
C TYR A 142 -1.93 12.61 3.98
N LYS A 143 -1.49 12.35 2.76
CA LYS A 143 -1.57 11.02 2.17
C LYS A 143 -0.20 10.37 2.19
N ILE A 144 -0.09 9.19 2.77
CA ILE A 144 1.11 8.35 2.67
C ILE A 144 0.86 7.29 1.60
N THR A 145 1.84 7.06 0.76
CA THR A 145 1.80 6.02 -0.28
C THR A 145 3.12 5.26 -0.26
N PHE A 146 3.03 3.95 -0.19
CA PHE A 146 4.15 3.01 -0.28
C PHE A 146 4.22 2.44 -1.69
N GLU A 147 5.38 2.52 -2.33
CA GLU A 147 5.63 1.83 -3.60
C GLU A 147 5.75 0.33 -3.33
N THR A 148 4.97 -0.47 -4.03
CA THR A 148 5.07 -1.94 -3.92
C THR A 148 6.41 -2.38 -4.47
N PRO A 149 7.28 -3.05 -3.67
CA PRO A 149 8.55 -3.55 -4.17
C PRO A 149 8.36 -4.59 -5.29
N GLU A 150 9.31 -4.66 -6.22
CA GLU A 150 9.28 -5.66 -7.28
C GLU A 150 9.29 -7.09 -6.68
N GLY A 151 8.40 -7.94 -7.17
CA GLY A 151 8.24 -9.31 -6.68
C GLY A 151 7.42 -9.45 -5.41
N TYR A 152 6.82 -8.36 -4.92
CA TYR A 152 5.99 -8.36 -3.72
C TYR A 152 4.54 -8.00 -4.03
N THR A 153 3.68 -8.34 -3.10
CA THR A 153 2.25 -7.99 -3.08
C THR A 153 1.92 -7.36 -1.71
N PRO A 154 1.13 -6.28 -1.65
CA PRO A 154 0.68 -5.72 -0.38
C PRO A 154 -0.15 -6.74 0.41
N THR A 155 0.09 -6.82 1.73
CA THR A 155 -0.64 -7.72 2.60
C THR A 155 -2.01 -7.17 3.02
N LEU A 156 -2.70 -7.89 3.89
CA LEU A 156 -3.99 -7.51 4.44
C LEU A 156 -3.88 -6.20 5.22
N LYS A 157 -4.94 -5.39 5.16
CA LYS A 157 -5.01 -4.12 5.88
C LYS A 157 -5.75 -4.29 7.20
N HIS A 158 -5.30 -3.53 8.21
CA HIS A 158 -5.99 -3.39 9.50
C HIS A 158 -6.31 -4.73 10.14
N SER A 159 -5.34 -5.64 10.09
CA SER A 159 -5.43 -6.96 10.72
C SER A 159 -5.09 -6.85 12.21
N GLY A 160 -5.85 -7.55 13.04
CA GLY A 160 -5.60 -7.53 14.48
C GLY A 160 -6.26 -6.36 15.21
N THR A 161 -5.73 -6.02 16.40
CA THR A 161 -6.29 -5.01 17.30
C THR A 161 -5.31 -3.90 17.69
N ASN A 162 -4.07 -4.00 17.23
CA ASN A 162 -3.02 -3.03 17.53
C ASN A 162 -2.59 -2.29 16.25
N PRO A 163 -3.01 -1.01 16.07
CA PRO A 163 -2.68 -0.23 14.87
C PRO A 163 -1.20 0.11 14.72
N ALA A 164 -0.36 -0.20 15.71
CA ALA A 164 1.09 -0.05 15.59
C ALA A 164 1.80 -1.34 15.13
N LEU A 165 1.05 -2.35 14.72
CA LEU A 165 1.57 -3.63 14.27
C LEU A 165 0.80 -4.15 13.05
N ASP A 166 -0.24 -3.44 12.60
CA ASP A 166 -1.01 -3.84 11.42
C ASP A 166 -0.59 -3.02 10.18
N SER A 167 -0.94 -3.51 9.01
CA SER A 167 -0.64 -2.83 7.75
C SER A 167 -1.75 -1.86 7.37
N GLU A 168 -1.41 -0.61 7.03
CA GLU A 168 -2.30 0.31 6.34
C GLU A 168 -2.38 0.02 4.82
N GLY A 169 -1.62 -0.97 4.36
CA GLY A 169 -1.47 -1.29 2.95
C GLY A 169 -0.65 -0.25 2.21
N ASN A 170 -0.79 -0.16 0.90
CA ASN A 170 0.03 0.72 0.08
C ASN A 170 -0.42 2.19 0.03
N SER A 171 -1.51 2.57 0.72
CA SER A 171 -1.94 3.98 0.78
C SER A 171 -2.92 4.25 1.92
N VAL A 172 -2.65 5.33 2.68
CA VAL A 172 -3.47 5.77 3.82
C VAL A 172 -3.54 7.30 3.92
N TRP A 173 -4.62 7.82 4.49
CA TRP A 173 -4.78 9.23 4.85
C TRP A 173 -4.62 9.40 6.35
N VAL A 174 -3.71 10.29 6.78
CA VAL A 174 -3.34 10.53 8.17
C VAL A 174 -3.56 11.98 8.53
N THR A 175 -4.26 12.24 9.64
CA THR A 175 -4.47 13.59 10.17
C THR A 175 -3.68 13.78 11.46
N ILE A 176 -2.78 14.77 11.50
CA ILE A 176 -2.02 15.09 12.72
C ILE A 176 -2.95 15.73 13.75
N ASN A 177 -3.05 15.10 14.91
CA ASN A 177 -3.90 15.53 16.03
C ASN A 177 -3.08 15.88 17.29
N GLY A 178 -2.11 16.79 17.16
CA GLY A 178 -1.33 17.33 18.27
C GLY A 178 -0.21 16.45 18.79
N GLN A 179 0.07 15.32 18.15
CA GLN A 179 1.16 14.39 18.47
C GLN A 179 1.75 13.77 17.20
N ASP A 180 2.94 13.19 17.34
CA ASP A 180 3.56 12.38 16.30
C ASP A 180 2.71 11.11 16.08
N ASP A 181 2.65 10.66 14.83
CA ASP A 181 2.01 9.40 14.47
C ASP A 181 3.07 8.43 13.92
N MET A 182 3.42 7.46 14.75
CA MET A 182 4.42 6.42 14.48
C MET A 182 3.75 5.05 14.47
N THR A 183 2.62 4.96 13.77
CA THR A 183 1.82 3.74 13.61
C THR A 183 1.41 3.51 12.15
N ILE A 184 2.11 4.13 11.23
CA ILE A 184 1.77 4.06 9.81
C ILE A 184 2.71 3.07 9.13
N ASP A 185 2.26 1.84 9.07
CA ASP A 185 3.03 0.67 8.67
C ASP A 185 2.58 0.10 7.33
N SER A 186 3.44 -0.66 6.65
CA SER A 186 3.05 -1.36 5.43
C SER A 186 3.75 -2.72 5.32
N GLY A 187 2.96 -3.77 5.28
CA GLY A 187 3.43 -5.13 5.04
C GLY A 187 3.30 -5.55 3.58
N PHE A 188 4.27 -6.34 3.12
CA PHE A 188 4.29 -6.93 1.79
C PHE A 188 4.74 -8.38 1.89
N TYR A 189 4.14 -9.28 1.13
CA TYR A 189 4.60 -10.66 1.01
C TYR A 189 5.17 -10.93 -0.38
N GLN A 190 6.09 -11.88 -0.50
CA GLN A 190 6.62 -12.28 -1.79
C GLN A 190 5.49 -12.84 -2.65
N THR A 191 5.35 -12.29 -3.85
CA THR A 191 4.36 -12.78 -4.82
C THR A 191 4.70 -14.22 -5.21
N PRO A 192 3.84 -15.19 -4.96
CA PRO A 192 4.09 -16.57 -5.35
C PRO A 192 4.38 -16.71 -6.82
N LYS A 193 5.29 -17.62 -7.16
CA LYS A 193 5.64 -17.98 -8.53
C LYS A 193 5.42 -19.46 -8.74
N TYR A 194 5.00 -19.80 -9.93
CA TYR A 194 4.59 -21.13 -10.30
C TYR A 194 5.31 -21.61 -11.53
N SER A 195 5.24 -22.91 -11.77
CA SER A 195 5.74 -23.58 -12.96
C SER A 195 4.59 -24.17 -13.74
N LEU A 196 4.77 -24.27 -15.04
CA LEU A 196 3.87 -24.92 -15.97
C LEU A 196 4.68 -25.80 -16.91
N GLY A 197 4.27 -27.01 -17.14
CA GLY A 197 4.97 -27.92 -18.03
C GLY A 197 4.33 -29.28 -18.06
N ASN A 198 4.92 -30.19 -18.76
CA ASN A 198 4.73 -31.63 -18.72
C ASN A 198 5.52 -32.29 -19.85
N TYR A 199 4.87 -32.97 -20.77
CA TYR A 199 5.45 -34.00 -21.60
C TYR A 199 4.85 -34.01 -23.01
N VAL A 200 5.67 -34.26 -24.04
CA VAL A 200 5.21 -34.52 -25.40
C VAL A 200 5.74 -35.88 -25.82
N TRP A 201 4.88 -36.80 -26.26
CA TRP A 201 5.22 -38.19 -26.51
C TRP A 201 4.74 -38.68 -27.89
N TYR A 202 5.25 -39.82 -28.23
CA TYR A 202 4.86 -40.54 -29.43
C TYR A 202 3.79 -41.60 -29.08
N ASP A 203 2.53 -41.27 -29.27
CA ASP A 203 1.38 -42.15 -29.03
C ASP A 203 1.40 -43.25 -30.09
N THR A 204 1.89 -44.44 -29.74
CA THR A 204 2.10 -45.57 -30.62
C THR A 204 0.83 -46.39 -30.84
N ASN A 205 -0.01 -46.43 -29.86
CA ASN A 205 -1.29 -47.20 -29.89
C ASN A 205 -2.48 -46.34 -30.33
N LYS A 206 -2.34 -45.01 -30.37
CA LYS A 206 -3.31 -43.98 -30.80
C LYS A 206 -4.53 -43.92 -29.91
N ASP A 207 -4.35 -44.11 -28.61
CA ASP A 207 -5.46 -44.03 -27.65
C ASP A 207 -5.55 -42.64 -27.01
N GLY A 208 -4.56 -41.78 -27.21
CA GLY A 208 -4.50 -40.42 -26.65
C GLY A 208 -4.04 -40.35 -25.21
N ILE A 209 -3.57 -41.48 -24.65
CA ILE A 209 -3.13 -41.60 -23.25
C ILE A 209 -1.66 -41.97 -23.23
N GLN A 210 -0.87 -41.29 -22.40
CA GLN A 210 0.55 -41.58 -22.22
C GLN A 210 0.76 -42.95 -21.57
N GLY A 211 1.31 -43.90 -22.32
CA GLY A 211 1.60 -45.25 -21.85
C GLY A 211 3.06 -45.37 -21.36
N ASP A 212 3.32 -46.32 -20.43
CA ASP A 212 4.66 -46.57 -19.87
C ASP A 212 5.73 -46.92 -20.93
N ASP A 213 5.34 -47.52 -22.07
CA ASP A 213 6.22 -47.89 -23.15
C ASP A 213 6.39 -46.79 -24.23
N GLU A 214 5.68 -45.67 -24.10
CA GLU A 214 5.71 -44.58 -25.06
C GLU A 214 6.82 -43.58 -24.77
N LYS A 215 7.49 -43.17 -25.85
CA LYS A 215 8.68 -42.37 -25.74
C LYS A 215 8.39 -40.90 -25.96
N GLY A 216 9.08 -40.05 -25.19
CA GLY A 216 9.05 -38.62 -25.39
C GLY A 216 9.60 -38.21 -26.76
N ILE A 217 9.07 -37.12 -27.29
CA ILE A 217 9.53 -36.49 -28.51
C ILE A 217 10.42 -35.29 -28.12
N SER A 218 11.69 -35.41 -28.42
CA SER A 218 12.69 -34.34 -28.19
C SER A 218 12.60 -33.27 -29.27
N GLY A 219 12.93 -32.02 -28.91
CA GLY A 219 13.07 -30.90 -29.82
C GLY A 219 11.75 -30.29 -30.32
N VAL A 220 10.63 -30.64 -29.74
CA VAL A 220 9.36 -29.98 -30.02
C VAL A 220 9.41 -28.59 -29.45
N LYS A 221 9.17 -27.58 -30.27
CA LYS A 221 9.11 -26.20 -29.80
C LYS A 221 7.77 -25.95 -29.11
N VAL A 222 7.84 -25.44 -27.87
CA VAL A 222 6.68 -25.07 -27.06
C VAL A 222 6.74 -23.57 -26.80
N THR A 223 5.65 -22.86 -27.04
CA THR A 223 5.52 -21.41 -26.89
C THR A 223 4.47 -21.08 -25.84
N LEU A 224 4.86 -20.34 -24.81
CA LEU A 224 3.97 -19.79 -23.81
C LEU A 224 3.56 -18.37 -24.23
N LYS A 225 2.26 -18.10 -24.21
CA LYS A 225 1.66 -16.80 -24.54
C LYS A 225 0.81 -16.30 -23.36
N ASP A 226 0.60 -15.00 -23.28
CA ASP A 226 -0.42 -14.40 -22.40
C ASP A 226 -1.85 -14.63 -22.98
N GLU A 227 -2.87 -14.25 -22.22
CA GLU A 227 -4.28 -14.34 -22.63
C GLU A 227 -4.61 -13.56 -23.91
N ASN A 228 -3.77 -12.57 -24.29
CA ASN A 228 -3.93 -11.77 -25.50
C ASN A 228 -3.17 -12.35 -26.70
N GLY A 229 -2.50 -13.49 -26.51
CA GLY A 229 -1.71 -14.16 -27.54
C GLY A 229 -0.29 -13.61 -27.74
N ASN A 230 0.20 -12.71 -26.87
CA ASN A 230 1.59 -12.24 -26.94
C ASN A 230 2.53 -13.30 -26.37
N ILE A 231 3.64 -13.53 -27.03
CA ILE A 231 4.64 -14.52 -26.60
C ILE A 231 5.34 -14.02 -25.33
N ILE A 232 5.25 -14.82 -24.25
CA ILE A 232 5.97 -14.61 -23.00
C ILE A 232 7.34 -15.32 -23.05
N SER A 233 7.35 -16.61 -23.45
CA SER A 233 8.53 -17.45 -23.46
C SER A 233 8.42 -18.54 -24.50
N THR A 234 9.56 -19.15 -24.85
CA THR A 234 9.63 -20.30 -25.74
C THR A 234 10.67 -21.27 -25.22
N THR A 235 10.35 -22.56 -25.21
CA THR A 235 11.26 -23.65 -24.85
C THR A 235 11.19 -24.76 -25.90
N THR A 236 11.97 -25.80 -25.71
CA THR A 236 11.92 -27.05 -26.51
C THR A 236 11.91 -28.23 -25.56
N THR A 237 11.22 -29.28 -25.94
CA THR A 237 11.26 -30.54 -25.19
C THR A 237 12.67 -31.13 -25.12
N ASP A 238 13.02 -31.67 -23.97
CA ASP A 238 14.31 -32.34 -23.72
C ASP A 238 14.41 -33.73 -24.38
N GLU A 239 15.45 -34.47 -24.09
CA GLU A 239 15.66 -35.83 -24.61
C GLU A 239 14.60 -36.84 -24.21
N ASN A 240 13.86 -36.53 -23.12
CA ASN A 240 12.79 -37.36 -22.61
C ASN A 240 11.38 -36.84 -23.02
N GLY A 241 11.31 -35.79 -23.82
CA GLY A 241 10.05 -35.17 -24.22
C GLY A 241 9.47 -34.15 -23.22
N LYS A 242 10.21 -33.83 -22.16
CA LYS A 242 9.73 -32.90 -21.10
C LYS A 242 10.01 -31.44 -21.43
N TYR A 243 9.10 -30.57 -21.05
CA TYR A 243 9.27 -29.11 -21.10
C TYR A 243 8.76 -28.44 -19.82
N GLN A 244 9.24 -27.24 -19.52
CA GLN A 244 8.80 -26.46 -18.36
C GLN A 244 9.01 -24.98 -18.59
N PHE A 245 8.09 -24.19 -18.05
CA PHE A 245 8.18 -22.74 -17.88
C PHE A 245 8.11 -22.43 -16.39
N ASP A 246 9.03 -21.64 -15.88
CA ASP A 246 9.15 -21.27 -14.46
C ASP A 246 8.87 -19.79 -14.23
N ASN A 247 8.76 -19.40 -12.96
CA ASN A 247 8.58 -18.01 -12.51
C ASN A 247 7.32 -17.33 -13.03
N LEU A 248 6.26 -18.08 -13.26
CA LEU A 248 4.97 -17.57 -13.72
C LEU A 248 4.16 -16.99 -12.55
N ASN A 249 3.44 -15.92 -12.81
CA ASN A 249 2.42 -15.43 -11.87
C ASN A 249 1.17 -16.32 -11.98
N SER A 250 0.26 -16.22 -11.01
CA SER A 250 -1.12 -16.65 -11.24
C SER A 250 -1.73 -15.86 -12.39
N GLY A 251 -2.51 -16.52 -13.24
CA GLY A 251 -3.09 -15.88 -14.41
C GLY A 251 -3.46 -16.89 -15.51
N ASN A 252 -3.94 -16.36 -16.62
CA ASN A 252 -4.33 -17.13 -17.79
C ASN A 252 -3.21 -17.14 -18.82
N TYR A 253 -2.93 -18.32 -19.34
CA TYR A 253 -1.87 -18.56 -20.31
C TYR A 253 -2.39 -19.40 -21.47
N ILE A 254 -1.67 -19.36 -22.59
CA ILE A 254 -1.86 -20.21 -23.74
C ILE A 254 -0.55 -20.94 -24.02
N VAL A 255 -0.56 -22.26 -24.02
CA VAL A 255 0.54 -23.12 -24.42
C VAL A 255 0.32 -23.58 -25.85
N HIS A 256 1.30 -23.37 -26.71
CA HIS A 256 1.23 -23.80 -28.11
C HIS A 256 2.39 -24.72 -28.44
N PHE A 257 2.08 -25.88 -29.00
CA PHE A 257 3.06 -26.87 -29.45
C PHE A 257 3.23 -26.80 -30.97
N ASP A 258 4.47 -26.65 -31.46
CA ASP A 258 4.77 -26.77 -32.87
C ASP A 258 4.74 -28.25 -33.28
N LYS A 259 3.79 -28.62 -34.10
CA LYS A 259 3.63 -30.02 -34.55
C LYS A 259 4.89 -30.52 -35.28
N PRO A 260 5.50 -31.64 -34.83
CA PRO A 260 6.67 -32.23 -35.51
C PRO A 260 6.33 -32.67 -36.92
N SER A 261 7.31 -32.51 -37.84
CA SER A 261 7.14 -32.87 -39.26
C SER A 261 6.85 -34.37 -39.43
N GLY A 262 5.80 -34.67 -40.17
CA GLY A 262 5.40 -36.07 -40.47
C GLY A 262 4.56 -36.73 -39.36
N MET A 263 4.24 -36.02 -38.31
CA MET A 263 3.35 -36.49 -37.22
C MET A 263 1.96 -35.92 -37.35
N THR A 264 1.03 -36.56 -36.70
CA THR A 264 -0.39 -36.12 -36.58
C THR A 264 -0.73 -36.06 -35.12
N GLN A 265 -1.46 -35.02 -34.70
CA GLN A 265 -2.05 -34.93 -33.37
C GLN A 265 -2.91 -36.16 -33.08
N THR A 266 -2.72 -36.73 -31.90
CA THR A 266 -3.57 -37.83 -31.44
C THR A 266 -4.90 -37.31 -30.91
N THR A 267 -5.74 -38.21 -30.39
CA THR A 267 -7.03 -37.87 -29.77
C THR A 267 -6.76 -37.08 -28.48
N THR A 268 -7.48 -35.98 -28.28
CA THR A 268 -7.37 -35.15 -27.09
C THR A 268 -8.38 -35.55 -26.02
N ASP A 269 -8.15 -35.16 -24.80
CA ASP A 269 -9.05 -35.36 -23.64
C ASP A 269 -9.49 -36.81 -23.51
N SER A 270 -8.55 -37.74 -23.56
CA SER A 270 -8.79 -39.18 -23.54
C SER A 270 -8.52 -39.74 -22.15
N GLY A 271 -9.52 -40.39 -21.56
CA GLY A 271 -9.37 -40.98 -20.23
C GLY A 271 -9.92 -40.13 -19.10
N ASP A 272 -9.46 -40.43 -17.88
CA ASP A 272 -9.93 -39.76 -16.64
C ASP A 272 -8.78 -39.06 -15.92
N ASP A 273 -7.57 -39.03 -16.49
CA ASP A 273 -6.36 -38.47 -15.89
C ASP A 273 -5.75 -37.43 -16.82
N ASP A 274 -6.02 -36.17 -16.52
CA ASP A 274 -5.55 -34.95 -17.23
C ASP A 274 -4.02 -34.81 -17.27
N GLU A 275 -3.29 -35.48 -16.36
CA GLU A 275 -1.82 -35.46 -16.35
C GLU A 275 -1.22 -36.44 -17.38
N GLN A 276 -2.04 -37.31 -17.99
CA GLN A 276 -1.59 -38.38 -18.87
C GLN A 276 -2.28 -38.38 -20.24
N ASP A 277 -3.25 -37.52 -20.47
CA ASP A 277 -3.91 -37.45 -21.79
C ASP A 277 -3.37 -36.28 -22.62
N ALA A 278 -3.67 -36.29 -23.90
CA ALA A 278 -3.23 -35.26 -24.84
C ALA A 278 -4.20 -34.07 -24.88
N ASP A 279 -3.71 -32.87 -24.71
CA ASP A 279 -4.53 -31.65 -24.74
C ASP A 279 -4.68 -31.03 -26.14
N GLY A 280 -3.71 -31.25 -27.00
CA GLY A 280 -3.72 -30.73 -28.36
C GLY A 280 -2.66 -29.70 -28.70
N GLU A 281 -2.80 -29.06 -29.86
CA GLU A 281 -1.79 -28.13 -30.41
C GLU A 281 -1.79 -26.77 -29.68
N GLU A 282 -2.91 -26.33 -29.15
CA GLU A 282 -3.04 -25.08 -28.41
C GLU A 282 -3.96 -25.24 -27.20
N VAL A 283 -3.45 -24.97 -26.00
CA VAL A 283 -4.13 -25.22 -24.73
C VAL A 283 -4.24 -23.93 -23.93
N HIS A 284 -5.45 -23.66 -23.40
CA HIS A 284 -5.69 -22.54 -22.48
C HIS A 284 -5.62 -23.05 -21.04
N VAL A 285 -4.70 -22.50 -20.26
CA VAL A 285 -4.44 -22.91 -18.87
C VAL A 285 -4.56 -21.74 -17.90
N THR A 286 -5.07 -22.01 -16.71
CA THR A 286 -5.19 -21.03 -15.63
C THR A 286 -4.38 -21.47 -14.42
N ILE A 287 -3.27 -20.78 -14.14
CA ILE A 287 -2.49 -20.96 -12.90
C ILE A 287 -3.16 -20.14 -11.81
N THR A 288 -3.56 -20.76 -10.71
CA THR A 288 -4.16 -20.09 -9.55
C THR A 288 -3.20 -19.98 -8.40
N ASP A 289 -2.86 -21.08 -7.72
CA ASP A 289 -2.11 -21.14 -6.47
C ASP A 289 -1.13 -22.32 -6.36
N HIS A 290 -0.90 -23.06 -7.44
CA HIS A 290 0.02 -24.20 -7.52
C HIS A 290 0.62 -24.34 -8.92
N ASP A 291 1.69 -25.16 -9.02
CA ASP A 291 2.28 -25.54 -10.30
C ASP A 291 1.29 -26.38 -11.09
N ASP A 292 1.33 -26.28 -12.43
CA ASP A 292 0.49 -27.05 -13.33
C ASP A 292 1.36 -27.92 -14.25
N PHE A 293 1.29 -29.20 -14.08
CA PHE A 293 1.99 -30.21 -14.88
C PHE A 293 1.02 -31.15 -15.59
N SER A 294 -0.18 -30.68 -15.93
CA SER A 294 -1.18 -31.45 -16.65
C SER A 294 -1.14 -31.26 -18.18
N ILE A 295 -0.40 -30.31 -18.69
CA ILE A 295 -0.45 -29.92 -20.11
C ILE A 295 0.47 -30.76 -20.97
N CYS A 296 -0.10 -31.72 -21.73
CA CYS A 296 0.58 -32.73 -22.55
C CYS A 296 0.36 -32.61 -24.06
#